data_83ee46488c1d8e31f8551b3d21a9037e
#
_entry.id   83ee46488c1d8e31f8551b3d21a9037e
#
_cell.length_a   1.000
_cell.length_b   1.000
_cell.length_c   1.000
_cell.angle_alpha   90.00
_cell.angle_beta   90.00
_cell.angle_gamma   90.00
#
_symmetry.space_group_name_H-M   'P 1'
#
loop_
_entity.id
_entity.type
_entity.pdbx_description
1 polymer ?
#
loop_
_entity_poly.entity_id
_entity_poly.type
_entity_poly.pdbx_seq_one_letter_code
_entity_poly.pdbx_strand_id
1 'polypeptide(L)'
;MIMKKIIYSLAIVASMLTLNACIGDLDTLPLNETDKTAGQAYQTLEDFEKGLAYIYGSYSLVSQNDPGSSDIAVEDAGQSELIRQYVVLNEMSCDVLKCTWGDSYITDTQNNSWTSTPNAATIAVYTRCMVTVTRANEFLLQSKGSSVEGVAG
;
A
#
# COMPACT_ATOMS: atom_id res chain seq x y z
N MET A 1 -31.86 -33.78 39.04
CA MET A 1 -31.89 -32.42 38.41
C MET A 1 -30.58 -31.67 38.58
N ILE A 2 -29.85 -31.82 39.66
CA ILE A 2 -28.57 -31.14 39.95
C ILE A 2 -27.42 -31.60 39.04
N MET A 3 -27.26 -32.92 38.78
CA MET A 3 -26.22 -33.48 37.93
C MET A 3 -26.26 -32.94 36.49
N LYS A 4 -27.45 -32.78 35.90
CA LYS A 4 -27.57 -32.22 34.55
C LYS A 4 -27.08 -30.76 34.46
N LYS A 5 -27.35 -29.95 35.50
CA LYS A 5 -26.86 -28.57 35.57
C LYS A 5 -25.36 -28.49 35.72
N ILE A 6 -24.73 -29.42 36.45
CA ILE A 6 -23.26 -29.50 36.58
C ILE A 6 -22.64 -29.90 35.26
N ILE A 7 -23.20 -30.85 34.53
CA ILE A 7 -22.70 -31.26 33.20
C ILE A 7 -22.76 -30.11 32.20
N TYR A 8 -23.87 -29.35 32.16
CA TYR A 8 -24.00 -28.21 31.27
C TYR A 8 -23.03 -27.06 31.64
N SER A 9 -22.81 -26.78 32.93
CA SER A 9 -21.83 -25.75 33.33
C SER A 9 -20.40 -26.18 32.98
N LEU A 10 -20.06 -27.46 33.13
CA LEU A 10 -18.73 -27.98 32.74
C LEU A 10 -18.51 -27.91 31.21
N ALA A 11 -19.53 -28.22 30.41
CA ALA A 11 -19.48 -28.13 28.97
C ALA A 11 -19.30 -26.70 28.46
N ILE A 12 -19.96 -25.71 29.11
CA ILE A 12 -19.80 -24.28 28.78
C ILE A 12 -18.38 -23.80 29.11
N VAL A 13 -17.85 -24.17 30.29
CA VAL A 13 -16.47 -23.81 30.66
C VAL A 13 -15.45 -24.48 29.71
N ALA A 14 -15.64 -25.73 29.33
CA ALA A 14 -14.77 -26.41 28.37
C ALA A 14 -14.81 -25.75 26.97
N SER A 15 -15.98 -25.31 26.51
CA SER A 15 -16.10 -24.61 25.22
C SER A 15 -15.46 -23.23 25.22
N MET A 16 -15.47 -22.50 26.35
CA MET A 16 -14.78 -21.21 26.48
C MET A 16 -13.26 -21.33 26.47
N LEU A 17 -12.70 -22.45 26.95
CA LEU A 17 -11.26 -22.72 26.92
C LEU A 17 -10.72 -23.05 25.53
N THR A 18 -11.57 -23.54 24.62
CA THR A 18 -11.16 -23.86 23.23
C THR A 18 -11.18 -22.67 22.28
N LEU A 19 -11.80 -21.55 22.67
CA LEU A 19 -11.89 -20.35 21.83
C LEU A 19 -10.59 -19.53 21.77
N ASN A 20 -9.60 -19.83 22.60
CA ASN A 20 -8.32 -19.11 22.62
C ASN A 20 -7.25 -19.69 21.68
N ALA A 21 -7.58 -20.73 20.90
CA ALA A 21 -6.58 -21.48 20.11
C ALA A 21 -6.12 -20.77 18.83
N CYS A 22 -6.77 -19.67 18.40
CA CYS A 22 -6.50 -19.06 17.10
C CYS A 22 -5.77 -17.71 17.15
N ILE A 23 -5.45 -17.15 18.35
CA ILE A 23 -4.86 -15.81 18.42
C ILE A 23 -3.37 -15.82 18.02
N GLY A 24 -2.65 -16.89 18.24
CA GLY A 24 -1.24 -17.02 17.85
C GLY A 24 -1.00 -17.26 16.36
N ASP A 25 -2.02 -17.69 15.62
CA ASP A 25 -1.94 -17.96 14.17
C ASP A 25 -2.01 -16.65 13.32
N LEU A 26 -2.30 -15.53 13.96
CA LEU A 26 -2.31 -14.20 13.30
C LEU A 26 -0.93 -13.55 13.28
N ASP A 27 0.02 -14.00 14.08
CA ASP A 27 1.41 -13.52 14.12
C ASP A 27 2.29 -14.36 13.17
N THR A 28 1.92 -14.38 11.91
CA THR A 28 2.69 -15.09 10.89
C THR A 28 3.93 -14.30 10.50
N LEU A 29 5.09 -14.95 10.60
CA LEU A 29 6.32 -14.44 10.00
C LEU A 29 6.39 -14.83 8.52
N PRO A 30 6.96 -13.99 7.65
CA PRO A 30 7.18 -14.36 6.25
C PRO A 30 8.01 -15.65 6.18
N LEU A 31 7.57 -16.59 5.34
CA LEU A 31 8.31 -17.84 5.07
C LEU A 31 9.55 -17.61 4.20
N ASN A 32 9.60 -16.51 3.49
CA ASN A 32 10.72 -16.10 2.67
C ASN A 32 11.67 -15.23 3.48
N GLU A 33 12.93 -15.63 3.58
CA GLU A 33 13.97 -14.90 4.34
C GLU A 33 14.26 -13.49 3.79
N THR A 34 13.89 -13.22 2.54
CA THR A 34 14.03 -11.90 1.91
C THR A 34 12.91 -10.93 2.28
N ASP A 35 11.76 -11.46 2.72
CA ASP A 35 10.63 -10.65 3.10
C ASP A 35 10.73 -10.25 4.57
N LYS A 36 10.69 -8.95 4.84
CA LYS A 36 10.78 -8.41 6.20
C LYS A 36 9.40 -7.93 6.66
N THR A 37 9.09 -8.19 7.91
CA THR A 37 7.97 -7.48 8.55
C THR A 37 8.34 -6.00 8.74
N ALA A 38 7.33 -5.14 8.90
CA ALA A 38 7.56 -3.71 9.13
C ALA A 38 8.52 -3.45 10.32
N GLY A 39 8.35 -4.18 11.42
CA GLY A 39 9.24 -4.08 12.58
C GLY A 39 10.68 -4.55 12.33
N GLN A 40 10.90 -5.39 11.32
CA GLN A 40 12.26 -5.83 10.91
C GLN A 40 12.88 -4.90 9.86
N ALA A 41 12.08 -4.07 9.20
CA ALA A 41 12.55 -3.18 8.16
C ALA A 41 13.15 -1.88 8.71
N TYR A 42 12.82 -1.49 9.94
CA TYR A 42 13.23 -0.22 10.57
C TYR A 42 14.06 -0.47 11.83
N GLN A 43 15.30 -0.93 11.67
CA GLN A 43 16.19 -1.30 12.78
C GLN A 43 17.33 -0.30 13.03
N THR A 44 17.68 0.49 12.02
CA THR A 44 18.80 1.44 12.07
C THR A 44 18.35 2.82 11.56
N LEU A 45 19.12 3.87 11.89
CA LEU A 45 18.87 5.21 11.32
C LEU A 45 18.89 5.20 9.79
N GLU A 46 19.81 4.45 9.19
CA GLU A 46 19.89 4.28 7.74
C GLU A 46 18.60 3.66 7.14
N ASP A 47 17.96 2.72 7.86
CA ASP A 47 16.69 2.15 7.41
C ASP A 47 15.57 3.19 7.41
N PHE A 48 15.52 4.06 8.42
CA PHE A 48 14.58 5.18 8.44
C PHE A 48 14.85 6.21 7.35
N GLU A 49 16.11 6.53 7.07
CA GLU A 49 16.48 7.41 5.96
C GLU A 49 16.07 6.82 4.61
N LYS A 50 16.29 5.52 4.39
CA LYS A 50 15.82 4.80 3.20
C LYS A 50 14.30 4.79 3.10
N GLY A 51 13.60 4.55 4.20
CA GLY A 51 12.15 4.58 4.25
C GLY A 51 11.59 5.97 3.88
N LEU A 52 12.19 7.02 4.40
CA LEU A 52 11.83 8.39 4.05
C LEU A 52 12.11 8.71 2.58
N ALA A 53 13.29 8.35 2.09
CA ALA A 53 13.65 8.51 0.68
C ALA A 53 12.69 7.75 -0.25
N TYR A 54 12.20 6.59 0.19
CA TYR A 54 11.20 5.81 -0.55
C TYR A 54 9.85 6.52 -0.64
N ILE A 55 9.40 7.17 0.41
CA ILE A 55 8.17 7.96 0.40
C ILE A 55 8.29 9.11 -0.62
N TYR A 56 9.38 9.87 -0.59
CA TYR A 56 9.63 10.93 -1.56
C TYR A 56 9.79 10.39 -2.99
N GLY A 57 10.55 9.31 -3.15
CA GLY A 57 10.77 8.65 -4.44
C GLY A 57 9.48 8.16 -5.09
N SER A 58 8.45 7.81 -4.30
CA SER A 58 7.17 7.35 -4.82
C SER A 58 6.41 8.38 -5.67
N TYR A 59 6.77 9.65 -5.62
CA TYR A 59 6.20 10.70 -6.45
C TYR A 59 6.81 10.77 -7.86
N SER A 60 8.04 10.29 -8.05
CA SER A 60 8.78 10.42 -9.30
C SER A 60 9.32 9.12 -9.87
N LEU A 61 9.19 8.02 -9.13
CA LEU A 61 9.68 6.71 -9.56
C LEU A 61 8.52 5.75 -9.82
N VAL A 62 8.67 4.91 -10.82
CA VAL A 62 7.71 3.83 -11.13
C VAL A 62 7.84 2.67 -10.15
N SER A 63 9.05 2.38 -9.71
CA SER A 63 9.41 1.30 -8.77
C SER A 63 10.78 1.59 -8.17
N GLN A 64 11.10 0.94 -7.05
CA GLN A 64 12.44 0.97 -6.46
C GLN A 64 13.40 -0.05 -7.07
N ASN A 65 12.87 -1.13 -7.61
CA ASN A 65 13.68 -2.31 -7.96
C ASN A 65 14.12 -2.31 -9.42
N ASP A 66 13.23 -1.89 -10.32
CA ASP A 66 13.45 -1.97 -11.76
C ASP A 66 12.62 -0.88 -12.47
N PRO A 67 13.26 -0.07 -13.36
CA PRO A 67 12.53 0.91 -14.18
C PRO A 67 11.48 0.30 -15.10
N GLY A 68 11.59 -0.99 -15.42
CA GLY A 68 10.64 -1.73 -16.25
C GLY A 68 9.45 -2.32 -15.48
N SER A 69 9.45 -2.22 -14.16
CA SER A 69 8.37 -2.75 -13.32
C SER A 69 7.68 -1.64 -12.54
N SER A 70 6.43 -1.88 -12.13
CA SER A 70 5.68 -0.97 -11.27
C SER A 70 5.42 -1.61 -9.91
N ASP A 71 5.43 -0.79 -8.87
CA ASP A 71 5.05 -1.17 -7.51
C ASP A 71 3.55 -0.98 -7.22
N ILE A 72 2.80 -0.53 -8.21
CA ILE A 72 1.32 -0.51 -8.21
C ILE A 72 0.79 -1.23 -9.45
N ALA A 73 -0.46 -1.71 -9.38
CA ALA A 73 -1.10 -2.42 -10.49
C ALA A 73 -1.48 -1.45 -11.60
N VAL A 74 -0.72 -1.49 -12.71
CA VAL A 74 -0.93 -0.72 -13.94
C VAL A 74 -0.58 -1.60 -15.14
N GLU A 75 -1.05 -1.24 -16.34
CA GLU A 75 -0.76 -1.99 -17.57
C GLU A 75 0.67 -1.77 -18.07
N ASP A 76 1.17 -0.55 -17.94
CA ASP A 76 2.53 -0.15 -18.30
C ASP A 76 3.20 0.53 -17.10
N ALA A 77 4.44 0.15 -16.79
CA ALA A 77 5.19 0.66 -15.64
C ALA A 77 5.20 2.20 -15.59
N GLY A 78 5.37 2.87 -16.72
CA GLY A 78 5.36 4.32 -16.84
C GLY A 78 4.02 4.97 -16.44
N GLN A 79 2.90 4.25 -16.45
CA GLN A 79 1.62 4.76 -15.96
C GLN A 79 1.62 4.94 -14.43
N SER A 80 2.50 4.27 -13.71
CA SER A 80 2.57 4.37 -12.26
C SER A 80 3.23 5.65 -11.75
N GLU A 81 3.92 6.40 -12.62
CA GLU A 81 4.56 7.65 -12.27
C GLU A 81 3.52 8.77 -12.06
N LEU A 82 3.52 9.35 -10.86
CA LEU A 82 2.50 10.35 -10.49
C LEU A 82 2.59 11.60 -11.37
N ILE A 83 3.79 12.11 -11.62
CA ILE A 83 3.99 13.35 -12.40
C ILE A 83 3.49 13.17 -13.83
N ARG A 84 3.79 12.03 -14.46
CA ARG A 84 3.27 11.71 -15.80
C ARG A 84 1.75 11.75 -15.85
N GLN A 85 1.10 11.08 -14.91
CA GLN A 85 -0.37 11.04 -14.89
C GLN A 85 -0.99 12.38 -14.51
N TYR A 86 -0.31 13.15 -13.69
CA TYR A 86 -0.72 14.52 -13.38
C TYR A 86 -0.74 15.40 -14.64
N VAL A 87 0.31 15.31 -15.47
CA VAL A 87 0.38 16.03 -16.76
C VAL A 87 -0.72 15.52 -17.70
N VAL A 88 -0.91 14.19 -17.82
CA VAL A 88 -1.98 13.63 -18.65
C VAL A 88 -3.35 14.18 -18.25
N LEU A 89 -3.69 14.12 -16.97
CA LEU A 89 -5.01 14.52 -16.50
C LEU A 89 -5.26 16.04 -16.58
N ASN A 90 -4.25 16.86 -16.38
CA ASN A 90 -4.43 18.31 -16.37
C ASN A 90 -4.25 18.93 -17.75
N GLU A 91 -3.14 18.65 -18.44
CA GLU A 91 -2.79 19.38 -19.67
C GLU A 91 -3.54 18.85 -20.88
N MET A 92 -3.83 17.54 -20.92
CA MET A 92 -4.58 16.95 -22.05
C MET A 92 -6.09 17.20 -21.96
N SER A 93 -6.65 17.32 -20.76
CA SER A 93 -8.06 17.65 -20.58
C SER A 93 -8.38 19.13 -20.84
N CYS A 94 -7.36 19.99 -20.83
CA CYS A 94 -7.48 21.43 -21.06
C CYS A 94 -7.18 21.88 -22.51
N ASP A 95 -7.01 20.95 -23.46
CA ASP A 95 -6.60 21.24 -24.85
C ASP A 95 -5.22 21.93 -24.99
N VAL A 96 -4.42 21.98 -23.93
CA VAL A 96 -3.07 22.59 -23.96
C VAL A 96 -2.08 21.68 -24.66
N LEU A 97 -2.17 20.37 -24.39
CA LEU A 97 -1.34 19.34 -25.00
C LEU A 97 -2.18 18.31 -25.72
N LYS A 98 -1.67 17.87 -26.88
CA LYS A 98 -2.22 16.73 -27.59
C LYS A 98 -1.21 15.61 -27.68
N CYS A 99 -1.56 14.43 -27.19
CA CYS A 99 -0.79 13.22 -27.33
C CYS A 99 -1.34 12.40 -28.50
N THR A 100 -0.45 11.85 -29.31
CA THR A 100 -0.81 11.01 -30.47
C THR A 100 -0.73 9.52 -30.18
N TRP A 101 -0.50 9.13 -28.92
CA TRP A 101 -0.53 7.73 -28.53
C TRP A 101 -1.93 7.15 -28.66
N GLY A 102 -1.97 5.86 -29.04
CA GLY A 102 -3.24 5.17 -29.29
C GLY A 102 -3.93 4.61 -28.05
N ASP A 103 -3.41 4.88 -26.86
CA ASP A 103 -3.96 4.37 -25.61
C ASP A 103 -5.34 4.99 -25.32
N SER A 104 -6.29 4.13 -24.95
CA SER A 104 -7.69 4.55 -24.72
C SER A 104 -7.78 5.64 -23.64
N TYR A 105 -7.02 5.51 -22.55
CA TYR A 105 -7.04 6.49 -21.44
C TYR A 105 -6.54 7.88 -21.86
N ILE A 106 -5.61 7.95 -22.81
CA ILE A 106 -5.13 9.21 -23.41
C ILE A 106 -6.25 9.85 -24.24
N THR A 107 -6.86 9.06 -25.13
CA THR A 107 -7.94 9.53 -26.01
C THR A 107 -9.15 9.99 -25.19
N ASP A 108 -9.53 9.23 -24.16
CA ASP A 108 -10.65 9.57 -23.29
C ASP A 108 -10.39 10.85 -22.50
N THR A 109 -9.16 11.05 -22.00
CA THR A 109 -8.78 12.28 -21.31
C THR A 109 -8.82 13.48 -22.24
N GLN A 110 -8.26 13.38 -23.45
CA GLN A 110 -8.24 14.47 -24.43
C GLN A 110 -9.66 14.87 -24.91
N ASN A 111 -10.56 13.91 -24.99
CA ASN A 111 -11.93 14.16 -25.42
C ASN A 111 -12.86 14.50 -24.25
N ASN A 112 -12.35 14.55 -23.02
CA ASN A 112 -13.15 14.67 -21.79
C ASN A 112 -14.27 13.63 -21.71
N SER A 113 -14.00 12.42 -22.22
CA SER A 113 -14.95 11.30 -22.28
C SER A 113 -14.91 10.49 -20.98
N TRP A 114 -15.36 11.10 -19.90
CA TRP A 114 -15.42 10.45 -18.60
C TRP A 114 -16.60 9.48 -18.56
N THR A 115 -16.31 8.20 -18.55
CA THR A 115 -17.32 7.13 -18.49
C THR A 115 -17.40 6.54 -17.09
N SER A 116 -18.37 5.64 -16.87
CA SER A 116 -18.47 4.85 -15.64
C SER A 116 -17.31 3.86 -15.46
N THR A 117 -16.60 3.53 -16.53
CA THR A 117 -15.36 2.76 -16.45
C THR A 117 -14.23 3.70 -16.05
N PRO A 118 -13.53 3.43 -14.94
CA PRO A 118 -12.46 4.31 -14.49
C PRO A 118 -11.36 4.42 -15.55
N ASN A 119 -10.93 5.65 -15.83
CA ASN A 119 -9.80 5.92 -16.71
C ASN A 119 -8.49 5.46 -16.04
N ALA A 120 -7.61 4.79 -16.79
CA ALA A 120 -6.38 4.22 -16.25
C ALA A 120 -5.46 5.27 -15.58
N ALA A 121 -5.40 6.50 -16.12
CA ALA A 121 -4.65 7.59 -15.49
C ALA A 121 -5.23 7.98 -14.12
N THR A 122 -6.54 8.05 -14.01
CA THR A 122 -7.23 8.37 -12.74
C THR A 122 -7.00 7.28 -11.70
N ILE A 123 -7.09 6.00 -12.10
CA ILE A 123 -6.81 4.86 -11.23
C ILE A 123 -5.35 4.91 -10.76
N ALA A 124 -4.41 5.16 -11.67
CA ALA A 124 -2.98 5.19 -11.36
C ALA A 124 -2.67 6.30 -10.33
N VAL A 125 -3.20 7.51 -10.51
CA VAL A 125 -3.04 8.62 -9.56
C VAL A 125 -3.61 8.26 -8.19
N TYR A 126 -4.86 7.77 -8.16
CA TYR A 126 -5.50 7.39 -6.91
C TYR A 126 -4.70 6.31 -6.17
N THR A 127 -4.35 5.23 -6.87
CA THR A 127 -3.60 4.12 -6.28
C THR A 127 -2.22 4.58 -5.79
N ARG A 128 -1.51 5.39 -6.58
CA ARG A 128 -0.21 5.94 -6.18
C ARG A 128 -0.33 6.80 -4.92
N CYS A 129 -1.30 7.68 -4.85
CA CYS A 129 -1.54 8.50 -3.66
C CYS A 129 -1.85 7.64 -2.44
N MET A 130 -2.73 6.64 -2.55
CA MET A 130 -3.11 5.77 -1.44
C MET A 130 -1.94 4.91 -0.94
N VAL A 131 -1.15 4.35 -1.86
CA VAL A 131 0.06 3.59 -1.50
C VAL A 131 1.08 4.48 -0.79
N THR A 132 1.29 5.72 -1.27
CA THR A 132 2.21 6.67 -0.62
C THR A 132 1.73 7.06 0.78
N VAL A 133 0.43 7.31 0.96
CA VAL A 133 -0.16 7.59 2.29
C VAL A 133 0.02 6.38 3.22
N THR A 134 -0.19 5.16 2.73
CA THR A 134 0.01 3.95 3.54
C THR A 134 1.47 3.82 3.99
N ARG A 135 2.43 4.06 3.12
CA ARG A 135 3.87 4.06 3.44
C ARG A 135 4.25 5.14 4.45
N ALA A 136 3.71 6.34 4.28
CA ALA A 136 3.93 7.44 5.21
C ALA A 136 3.36 7.12 6.61
N ASN A 137 2.17 6.53 6.68
CA ASN A 137 1.57 6.12 7.95
C ASN A 137 2.39 5.02 8.64
N GLU A 138 2.87 4.03 7.87
CA GLU A 138 3.75 2.98 8.39
C GLU A 138 5.07 3.57 8.92
N PHE A 139 5.71 4.45 8.15
CA PHE A 139 6.91 5.16 8.58
C PHE A 139 6.70 5.92 9.90
N LEU A 140 5.61 6.67 10.02
CA LEU A 140 5.26 7.42 11.23
C LEU A 140 4.99 6.49 12.43
N LEU A 141 4.35 5.34 12.19
CA LEU A 141 4.10 4.34 13.23
C LEU A 141 5.41 3.78 13.75
N GLN A 142 6.33 3.40 12.87
CA GLN A 142 7.62 2.83 13.23
C GLN A 142 8.56 3.88 13.88
N SER A 143 8.57 5.11 13.38
CA SER A 143 9.39 6.18 13.95
C SER A 143 8.95 6.55 15.37
N LYS A 144 7.65 6.65 15.61
CA LYS A 144 7.10 6.98 16.91
C LYS A 144 7.40 5.95 18.00
N GLY A 145 7.52 4.68 17.63
CA GLY A 145 7.86 3.59 18.54
C GLY A 145 9.34 3.26 18.62
N SER A 146 10.19 3.97 17.85
CA SER A 146 11.60 3.62 17.71
C SER A 146 12.44 4.05 18.90
N SER A 147 13.40 3.18 19.27
CA SER A 147 14.49 3.48 20.20
C SER A 147 15.80 3.81 19.48
N VAL A 148 15.78 3.93 18.16
CA VAL A 148 16.96 4.22 17.34
C VAL A 148 17.38 5.67 17.55
N GLU A 149 18.66 5.87 17.91
CA GLU A 149 19.22 7.22 18.10
C GLU A 149 19.15 8.03 16.80
N GLY A 150 18.69 9.27 16.90
CA GLY A 150 18.51 10.16 15.75
C GLY A 150 17.15 10.08 15.07
N VAL A 151 16.31 9.10 15.43
CA VAL A 151 14.92 9.04 15.01
C VAL A 151 14.07 9.79 16.03
N ALA A 152 13.55 10.96 15.66
CA ALA A 152 12.66 11.73 16.54
C ALA A 152 11.32 10.99 16.67
N GLY A 153 10.97 10.66 17.91
CA GLY A 153 9.68 10.11 18.25
C GLY A 153 8.59 11.19 18.33
#